data_8cb0f59ab3bb0327d8b00bc2e28ae5de
#
_entry.id   8cb0f59ab3bb0327d8b00bc2e28ae5de
#
_cell.length_a   1.000
_cell.length_b   1.000
_cell.length_c   1.000
_cell.angle_alpha   90.00
_cell.angle_beta   90.00
_cell.angle_gamma   90.00
#
_symmetry.space_group_name_H-M   'P 1'
#
loop_
_entity.id
_entity.type
_entity.pdbx_description
1 polymer ?
#
loop_
_entity_poly.entity_id
_entity_poly.type
_entity_poly.pdbx_seq_one_letter_code
_entity_poly.pdbx_strand_id
1 'polypeptide(L)'
;MGKTTVPVPAWLVMSDITSRPYIDESRQAYAFSSEDAAEEFAEKVGKAHVRVLDQGMDVGAMSECYAAGAGTLIELSGRHSSRHTLEAAGLARRYYNPDLNADVSRYISTRRMEYIGNMHRCRFIVPVRISNHPQMSVVYATAVFPDARFWYLAFTDLEEYGKWNAANEGWAPLEVRVDGLYRIGRKHGFLLDPCGARLLISKGMLRKIMKGRVEEDA
;
A
#
# COMPACT_ATOMS: atom_id res chain seq x y z
N MET A 1 -35.64 22.79 12.80
CA MET A 1 -34.62 22.29 13.75
C MET A 1 -34.17 20.93 13.26
N GLY A 2 -33.04 20.87 12.59
CA GLY A 2 -32.44 19.59 12.14
C GLY A 2 -31.96 18.82 13.37
N LYS A 3 -32.38 17.57 13.51
CA LYS A 3 -31.77 16.66 14.49
C LYS A 3 -30.31 16.45 14.09
N THR A 4 -29.38 17.01 14.87
CA THR A 4 -27.98 16.65 14.77
C THR A 4 -27.88 15.19 15.24
N THR A 5 -27.82 14.26 14.30
CA THR A 5 -27.49 12.86 14.60
C THR A 5 -26.04 12.85 15.07
N VAL A 6 -25.81 12.48 16.32
CA VAL A 6 -24.46 12.24 16.83
C VAL A 6 -23.90 11.08 16.01
N PRO A 7 -22.72 11.24 15.40
CA PRO A 7 -22.09 10.14 14.67
C PRO A 7 -21.92 8.94 15.60
N VAL A 8 -22.26 7.76 15.12
CA VAL A 8 -21.99 6.52 15.85
C VAL A 8 -20.55 6.11 15.53
N PRO A 9 -19.71 5.92 16.54
CA PRO A 9 -18.34 5.48 16.29
C PRO A 9 -18.33 4.15 15.54
N ALA A 10 -17.31 3.94 14.71
CA ALA A 10 -17.06 2.69 14.02
C ALA A 10 -15.63 2.23 14.31
N TRP A 11 -15.36 0.95 14.20
CA TRP A 11 -14.07 0.33 14.46
C TRP A 11 -13.54 -0.31 13.17
N LEU A 12 -12.49 0.29 12.60
CA LEU A 12 -11.84 -0.15 11.38
C LEU A 12 -10.70 -1.13 11.71
N VAL A 13 -10.67 -2.25 11.02
CA VAL A 13 -9.58 -3.22 11.18
C VAL A 13 -8.37 -2.78 10.36
N MET A 14 -7.23 -2.66 11.03
CA MET A 14 -5.95 -2.20 10.47
C MET A 14 -4.94 -3.35 10.42
N SER A 15 -4.10 -3.37 9.42
CA SER A 15 -2.99 -4.33 9.32
C SER A 15 -1.76 -3.84 10.08
N ASP A 16 -1.23 -4.65 10.99
CA ASP A 16 0.03 -4.37 11.70
C ASP A 16 1.25 -4.37 10.77
N ILE A 17 1.10 -4.96 9.58
CA ILE A 17 2.20 -5.11 8.64
C ILE A 17 2.32 -3.89 7.73
N THR A 18 1.18 -3.39 7.22
CA THR A 18 1.16 -2.28 6.26
C THR A 18 0.85 -0.95 6.91
N SER A 19 0.37 -0.94 8.16
CA SER A 19 -0.18 0.22 8.87
C SER A 19 -1.32 0.91 8.09
N ARG A 20 -2.01 0.15 7.26
CA ARG A 20 -3.17 0.55 6.44
C ARG A 20 -4.39 -0.30 6.83
N PRO A 21 -5.60 0.05 6.42
CA PRO A 21 -6.75 -0.82 6.56
C PRO A 21 -6.43 -2.25 6.10
N TYR A 22 -6.83 -3.23 6.92
CA TYR A 22 -6.72 -4.63 6.55
C TYR A 22 -7.61 -4.93 5.35
N ILE A 23 -7.08 -5.66 4.38
CA ILE A 23 -7.84 -6.16 3.23
C ILE A 23 -7.63 -7.66 3.07
N ASP A 24 -8.69 -8.37 2.79
CA ASP A 24 -8.65 -9.81 2.52
C ASP A 24 -8.29 -10.14 1.06
N GLU A 25 -8.25 -11.43 0.73
CA GLU A 25 -7.95 -11.91 -0.63
C GLU A 25 -8.99 -11.45 -1.66
N SER A 26 -10.21 -11.15 -1.24
CA SER A 26 -11.30 -10.64 -2.07
C SER A 26 -11.31 -9.11 -2.21
N ARG A 27 -10.29 -8.43 -1.71
CA ARG A 27 -10.18 -6.98 -1.67
C ARG A 27 -11.30 -6.32 -0.86
N GLN A 28 -11.66 -6.91 0.26
CA GLN A 28 -12.65 -6.36 1.20
C GLN A 28 -11.93 -5.79 2.43
N ALA A 29 -12.27 -4.56 2.80
CA ALA A 29 -11.97 -3.97 4.10
C ALA A 29 -13.14 -4.18 5.04
N TYR A 30 -12.90 -4.11 6.37
CA TYR A 30 -13.89 -4.42 7.38
C TYR A 30 -13.95 -3.34 8.44
N ALA A 31 -15.19 -2.90 8.74
CA ALA A 31 -15.50 -2.02 9.84
C ALA A 31 -16.66 -2.60 10.66
N PHE A 32 -16.70 -2.27 11.95
CA PHE A 32 -17.67 -2.82 12.90
C PHE A 32 -18.32 -1.68 13.69
N SER A 33 -19.56 -1.89 14.13
CA SER A 33 -20.25 -0.99 15.05
C SER A 33 -19.99 -1.35 16.53
N SER A 34 -19.21 -2.37 16.81
CA SER A 34 -18.82 -2.85 18.14
C SER A 34 -17.31 -3.09 18.19
N GLU A 35 -16.67 -2.62 19.22
CA GLU A 35 -15.25 -2.81 19.48
C GLU A 35 -14.93 -4.29 19.67
N ASP A 36 -15.66 -4.97 20.56
CA ASP A 36 -15.45 -6.39 20.85
C ASP A 36 -15.50 -7.25 19.57
N ALA A 37 -16.47 -6.98 18.68
CA ALA A 37 -16.59 -7.72 17.42
C ALA A 37 -15.43 -7.41 16.45
N ALA A 38 -14.91 -6.20 16.46
CA ALA A 38 -13.76 -5.80 15.66
C ALA A 38 -12.47 -6.45 16.19
N GLU A 39 -12.29 -6.50 17.51
CA GLU A 39 -11.15 -7.14 18.17
C GLU A 39 -11.15 -8.65 17.92
N GLU A 40 -12.29 -9.32 18.10
CA GLU A 40 -12.44 -10.76 17.78
C GLU A 40 -12.06 -11.05 16.32
N PHE A 41 -12.49 -10.19 15.40
CA PHE A 41 -12.13 -10.34 13.98
C PHE A 41 -10.63 -10.11 13.77
N ALA A 42 -10.04 -9.08 14.38
CA ALA A 42 -8.60 -8.76 14.26
C ALA A 42 -7.73 -9.91 14.82
N GLU A 43 -8.11 -10.50 15.94
CA GLU A 43 -7.45 -11.70 16.50
C GLU A 43 -7.52 -12.89 15.54
N LYS A 44 -8.70 -13.13 14.95
CA LYS A 44 -8.91 -14.23 14.00
C LYS A 44 -8.08 -14.11 12.74
N VAL A 45 -7.94 -12.91 12.17
CA VAL A 45 -7.12 -12.70 10.99
C VAL A 45 -5.62 -12.64 11.31
N GLY A 46 -5.26 -12.29 12.53
CA GLY A 46 -3.90 -12.17 13.04
C GLY A 46 -3.12 -11.02 12.40
N LYS A 47 -2.15 -10.48 13.14
CA LYS A 47 -1.34 -9.33 12.70
C LYS A 47 -2.21 -8.14 12.27
N ALA A 48 -3.26 -7.89 13.02
CA ALA A 48 -4.19 -6.79 12.85
C ALA A 48 -4.58 -6.21 14.21
N HIS A 49 -4.94 -4.95 14.21
CA HIS A 49 -5.48 -4.23 15.36
C HIS A 49 -6.69 -3.40 14.95
N VAL A 50 -7.37 -2.87 15.94
CA VAL A 50 -8.57 -2.05 15.73
C VAL A 50 -8.24 -0.57 15.91
N ARG A 51 -8.77 0.27 15.02
CA ARG A 51 -8.72 1.71 15.12
C ARG A 51 -10.14 2.28 15.21
N VAL A 52 -10.40 3.07 16.24
CA VAL A 52 -11.67 3.78 16.39
C VAL A 52 -11.78 4.93 15.37
N LEU A 53 -12.96 5.09 14.81
CA LEU A 53 -13.36 6.19 13.95
C LEU A 53 -14.49 6.95 14.66
N ASP A 54 -14.15 8.04 15.37
CA ASP A 54 -15.10 8.79 16.21
C ASP A 54 -16.26 9.38 15.42
N GLN A 55 -16.05 9.69 14.14
CA GLN A 55 -17.07 10.21 13.24
C GLN A 55 -17.78 9.11 12.44
N GLY A 56 -17.54 7.85 12.79
CA GLY A 56 -18.03 6.70 12.01
C GLY A 56 -17.32 6.55 10.65
N MET A 57 -17.93 5.77 9.77
CA MET A 57 -17.41 5.57 8.42
C MET A 57 -17.72 6.78 7.53
N ASP A 58 -16.79 7.70 7.48
CA ASP A 58 -16.85 8.88 6.62
C ASP A 58 -16.11 8.69 5.28
N VAL A 59 -16.15 9.74 4.45
CA VAL A 59 -15.43 9.75 3.15
C VAL A 59 -13.93 9.59 3.33
N GLY A 60 -13.35 10.09 4.41
CA GLY A 60 -11.92 9.94 4.72
C GLY A 60 -11.55 8.49 4.95
N ALA A 61 -12.28 7.78 5.81
CA ALA A 61 -12.07 6.37 6.10
C ALA A 61 -12.29 5.47 4.87
N MET A 62 -13.33 5.76 4.08
CA MET A 62 -13.57 5.04 2.80
C MET A 62 -12.41 5.26 1.81
N SER A 63 -11.89 6.49 1.76
CA SER A 63 -10.74 6.85 0.91
C SER A 63 -9.50 6.09 1.30
N GLU A 64 -9.27 5.93 2.59
CA GLU A 64 -8.13 5.19 3.14
C GLU A 64 -8.23 3.70 2.83
N CYS A 65 -9.44 3.10 2.95
CA CYS A 65 -9.69 1.73 2.53
C CYS A 65 -9.42 1.53 1.04
N TYR A 66 -9.87 2.47 0.19
CA TYR A 66 -9.58 2.44 -1.23
C TYR A 66 -8.08 2.53 -1.52
N ALA A 67 -7.38 3.45 -0.85
CA ALA A 67 -5.92 3.61 -0.98
C ALA A 67 -5.15 2.34 -0.57
N ALA A 68 -5.64 1.62 0.44
CA ALA A 68 -5.10 0.32 0.85
C ALA A 68 -5.31 -0.79 -0.20
N GLY A 69 -6.17 -0.56 -1.19
CA GLY A 69 -6.46 -1.49 -2.27
C GLY A 69 -7.79 -2.22 -2.14
N ALA A 70 -8.64 -1.84 -1.18
CA ALA A 70 -9.98 -2.41 -1.08
C ALA A 70 -10.86 -1.95 -2.26
N GLY A 71 -11.59 -2.89 -2.85
CA GLY A 71 -12.66 -2.60 -3.80
C GLY A 71 -14.03 -2.51 -3.13
N THR A 72 -14.13 -3.03 -1.91
CA THR A 72 -15.36 -3.05 -1.11
C THR A 72 -15.04 -2.86 0.36
N LEU A 73 -15.89 -2.11 1.05
CA LEU A 73 -15.93 -2.04 2.51
C LEU A 73 -17.15 -2.80 3.02
N ILE A 74 -16.94 -3.70 3.96
CA ILE A 74 -18.00 -4.42 4.68
C ILE A 74 -18.14 -3.78 6.05
N GLU A 75 -19.30 -3.20 6.32
CA GLU A 75 -19.65 -2.67 7.63
C GLU A 75 -20.56 -3.67 8.34
N LEU A 76 -20.16 -4.12 9.54
CA LEU A 76 -20.85 -5.13 10.33
C LEU A 76 -21.46 -4.50 11.58
N SER A 77 -22.79 -4.64 11.72
CA SER A 77 -23.55 -4.13 12.87
C SER A 77 -24.45 -5.22 13.42
N GLY A 78 -23.98 -5.96 14.42
CA GLY A 78 -24.66 -7.11 14.97
C GLY A 78 -24.92 -8.19 13.91
N ARG A 79 -26.21 -8.44 13.59
CA ARG A 79 -26.61 -9.39 12.53
C ARG A 79 -26.74 -8.77 11.14
N HIS A 80 -26.54 -7.47 11.03
CA HIS A 80 -26.66 -6.75 9.76
C HIS A 80 -25.27 -6.50 9.16
N SER A 81 -25.18 -6.60 7.86
CA SER A 81 -24.01 -6.21 7.10
C SER A 81 -24.40 -5.26 5.98
N SER A 82 -23.67 -4.16 5.85
CA SER A 82 -23.76 -3.25 4.73
C SER A 82 -22.52 -3.39 3.86
N ARG A 83 -22.70 -3.30 2.55
CA ARG A 83 -21.61 -3.38 1.58
C ARG A 83 -21.52 -2.07 0.81
N HIS A 84 -20.36 -1.45 0.86
CA HIS A 84 -20.06 -0.21 0.16
C HIS A 84 -19.03 -0.48 -0.92
N THR A 85 -19.39 -0.26 -2.19
CA THR A 85 -18.42 -0.30 -3.28
C THR A 85 -17.54 0.94 -3.19
N LEU A 86 -16.24 0.72 -3.10
CA LEU A 86 -15.24 1.78 -3.05
C LEU A 86 -14.82 2.12 -4.47
N GLU A 87 -15.35 3.21 -4.99
CA GLU A 87 -14.96 3.77 -6.27
C GLU A 87 -14.02 4.95 -6.05
N ALA A 88 -13.29 5.29 -7.11
CA ALA A 88 -12.39 6.45 -7.14
C ALA A 88 -13.13 7.80 -7.09
N ALA A 89 -14.21 7.91 -6.31
CA ALA A 89 -15.02 9.10 -6.19
C ALA A 89 -14.16 10.27 -5.67
N GLY A 90 -13.60 11.05 -6.59
CA GLY A 90 -12.90 12.30 -6.29
C GLY A 90 -11.47 12.16 -5.73
N LEU A 91 -10.97 10.97 -5.49
CA LEU A 91 -9.60 10.76 -5.07
C LEU A 91 -8.67 10.82 -6.28
N ALA A 92 -7.75 11.75 -6.26
CA ALA A 92 -6.76 11.83 -7.32
C ALA A 92 -5.96 10.51 -7.36
N ARG A 93 -6.25 9.64 -8.32
CA ARG A 93 -5.52 8.38 -8.60
C ARG A 93 -3.99 8.58 -8.68
N ARG A 94 -3.54 9.83 -8.82
CA ARG A 94 -2.12 10.21 -8.79
C ARG A 94 -1.44 10.01 -7.45
N TYR A 95 -2.19 10.03 -6.35
CA TYR A 95 -1.62 9.91 -4.99
C TYR A 95 -1.62 8.48 -4.47
N TYR A 96 -2.47 7.61 -5.00
CA TYR A 96 -2.67 6.26 -4.50
C TYR A 96 -2.53 5.23 -5.62
N ASN A 97 -2.07 4.06 -5.28
CA ASN A 97 -1.93 2.93 -6.20
C ASN A 97 -2.62 1.69 -5.61
N PRO A 98 -3.97 1.68 -5.59
CA PRO A 98 -4.73 0.66 -4.88
C PRO A 98 -4.45 -0.76 -5.37
N ASP A 99 -4.18 -0.94 -6.67
CA ASP A 99 -3.89 -2.27 -7.21
C ASP A 99 -2.55 -2.81 -6.71
N LEU A 100 -1.50 -1.97 -6.72
CA LEU A 100 -0.20 -2.36 -6.17
C LEU A 100 -0.27 -2.59 -4.66
N ASN A 101 -0.97 -1.72 -3.92
CA ASN A 101 -1.17 -1.87 -2.48
C ASN A 101 -1.90 -3.18 -2.14
N ALA A 102 -2.94 -3.55 -2.93
CA ALA A 102 -3.63 -4.82 -2.78
C ALA A 102 -2.69 -6.01 -3.00
N ASP A 103 -1.91 -6.00 -4.07
CA ASP A 103 -0.97 -7.08 -4.38
C ASP A 103 0.15 -7.21 -3.34
N VAL A 104 0.67 -6.09 -2.83
CA VAL A 104 1.63 -6.05 -1.71
C VAL A 104 1.02 -6.69 -0.47
N SER A 105 -0.17 -6.27 -0.06
CA SER A 105 -0.87 -6.77 1.13
C SER A 105 -1.15 -8.28 1.02
N ARG A 106 -1.66 -8.73 -0.13
CA ARG A 106 -1.93 -10.15 -0.41
C ARG A 106 -0.65 -10.99 -0.38
N TYR A 107 0.42 -10.50 -1.02
CA TYR A 107 1.70 -11.21 -0.99
C TYR A 107 2.23 -11.34 0.44
N ILE A 108 2.17 -10.27 1.24
CA ILE A 108 2.64 -10.29 2.62
C ILE A 108 1.86 -11.29 3.45
N SER A 109 0.54 -11.36 3.29
CA SER A 109 -0.35 -12.25 4.04
C SER A 109 -0.22 -13.72 3.62
N THR A 110 -0.13 -13.99 2.30
CA THR A 110 -0.23 -15.35 1.77
C THR A 110 1.09 -15.94 1.30
N ARG A 111 2.10 -15.10 1.03
CA ARG A 111 3.37 -15.45 0.38
C ARG A 111 3.22 -16.05 -1.02
N ARG A 112 2.06 -15.93 -1.64
CA ARG A 112 1.82 -16.43 -3.00
C ARG A 112 2.50 -15.55 -4.03
N MET A 113 3.35 -16.17 -4.83
CA MET A 113 4.17 -15.46 -5.83
C MET A 113 3.39 -14.90 -7.03
N GLU A 114 2.14 -15.29 -7.21
CA GLU A 114 1.25 -14.73 -8.23
C GLU A 114 1.03 -13.23 -8.03
N TYR A 115 0.86 -12.77 -6.77
CA TYR A 115 0.71 -11.35 -6.46
C TYR A 115 1.96 -10.53 -6.79
N ILE A 116 3.14 -11.11 -6.68
CA ILE A 116 4.38 -10.50 -7.17
C ILE A 116 4.35 -10.39 -8.71
N GLY A 117 3.87 -11.42 -9.40
CA GLY A 117 3.70 -11.40 -10.85
C GLY A 117 2.79 -10.26 -11.31
N ASN A 118 1.65 -10.06 -10.67
CA ASN A 118 0.67 -9.03 -11.01
C ASN A 118 1.23 -7.60 -10.94
N MET A 119 2.25 -7.36 -10.12
CA MET A 119 2.89 -6.04 -9.99
C MET A 119 3.47 -5.49 -11.30
N HIS A 120 3.60 -6.32 -12.37
CA HIS A 120 4.08 -5.85 -13.67
C HIS A 120 3.18 -4.78 -14.32
N ARG A 121 1.90 -4.75 -13.95
CA ARG A 121 0.90 -3.77 -14.42
C ARG A 121 1.01 -2.43 -13.72
N CYS A 122 1.69 -2.41 -12.58
CA CYS A 122 1.71 -1.28 -11.69
C CYS A 122 2.82 -0.27 -12.02
N ARG A 123 2.70 0.90 -11.45
CA ARG A 123 3.73 1.94 -11.42
C ARG A 123 4.25 2.06 -10.00
N PHE A 124 5.50 2.47 -9.89
CA PHE A 124 6.21 2.62 -8.62
C PHE A 124 6.78 4.02 -8.54
N ILE A 125 6.91 4.54 -7.35
CA ILE A 125 7.61 5.80 -7.10
C ILE A 125 9.02 5.48 -6.63
N VAL A 126 10.01 6.06 -7.29
CA VAL A 126 11.42 5.91 -6.93
C VAL A 126 11.98 7.30 -6.61
N PRO A 127 12.58 7.51 -5.42
CA PRO A 127 13.20 8.79 -5.08
C PRO A 127 14.45 9.02 -5.92
N VAL A 128 14.52 10.17 -6.54
CA VAL A 128 15.67 10.57 -7.33
C VAL A 128 16.20 11.94 -6.91
N ARG A 129 17.49 12.15 -7.10
CA ARG A 129 18.15 13.43 -6.97
C ARG A 129 19.07 13.63 -8.17
N ILE A 130 19.12 14.83 -8.69
CA ILE A 130 20.07 15.18 -9.73
C ILE A 130 21.36 15.62 -9.06
N SER A 131 22.46 14.95 -9.36
CA SER A 131 23.81 15.36 -8.98
C SER A 131 24.51 16.01 -10.17
N ASN A 132 25.09 17.18 -9.94
CA ASN A 132 25.83 17.94 -10.95
C ASN A 132 27.35 17.71 -10.89
N HIS A 133 27.83 16.77 -10.06
CA HIS A 133 29.24 16.56 -9.82
C HIS A 133 29.68 15.11 -10.07
N PRO A 134 30.75 14.86 -10.82
CA PRO A 134 31.48 15.71 -11.78
C PRO A 134 30.71 15.89 -13.09
N GLN A 135 29.72 15.07 -13.35
CA GLN A 135 28.80 15.13 -14.49
C GLN A 135 27.36 15.00 -14.02
N MET A 136 26.43 15.54 -14.76
CA MET A 136 25.01 15.41 -14.45
C MET A 136 24.63 13.93 -14.43
N SER A 137 24.17 13.47 -13.28
CA SER A 137 23.77 12.07 -13.06
C SER A 137 22.53 12.01 -12.20
N VAL A 138 21.74 10.94 -12.37
CA VAL A 138 20.60 10.63 -11.54
C VAL A 138 21.06 9.70 -10.42
N VAL A 139 20.85 10.13 -9.18
CA VAL A 139 21.10 9.35 -7.98
C VAL A 139 19.78 8.83 -7.45
N TYR A 140 19.73 7.55 -7.13
CA TYR A 140 18.58 6.88 -6.54
C TYR A 140 18.78 6.71 -5.03
N ALA A 141 17.75 6.93 -4.24
CA ALA A 141 17.82 6.72 -2.80
C ALA A 141 18.00 5.24 -2.46
N THR A 142 18.81 4.98 -1.44
CA THR A 142 19.12 3.62 -0.97
C THR A 142 18.98 3.52 0.54
N ALA A 143 18.65 2.32 1.03
CA ALA A 143 18.80 1.92 2.42
C ALA A 143 19.96 0.95 2.55
N VAL A 144 20.80 1.13 3.57
CA VAL A 144 21.91 0.25 3.89
C VAL A 144 21.56 -0.58 5.11
N PHE A 145 21.67 -1.90 5.00
CA PHE A 145 21.44 -2.82 6.10
C PHE A 145 22.73 -3.11 6.87
N PRO A 146 22.66 -3.60 8.12
CA PRO A 146 23.84 -3.88 8.94
C PRO A 146 24.86 -4.84 8.32
N ASP A 147 24.42 -5.69 7.39
CA ASP A 147 25.28 -6.64 6.64
C ASP A 147 25.93 -6.01 5.39
N ALA A 148 26.00 -4.68 5.32
CA ALA A 148 26.52 -3.88 4.23
C ALA A 148 25.80 -4.08 2.87
N ARG A 149 24.69 -4.80 2.83
CA ARG A 149 23.83 -4.84 1.64
C ARG A 149 23.03 -3.56 1.54
N PHE A 150 22.92 -3.02 0.34
CA PHE A 150 22.05 -1.89 0.08
C PHE A 150 20.94 -2.27 -0.89
N TRP A 151 19.83 -1.58 -0.74
CA TRP A 151 18.63 -1.75 -1.52
C TRP A 151 18.17 -0.39 -2.00
N TYR A 152 17.78 -0.28 -3.26
CA TYR A 152 17.11 0.93 -3.73
C TYR A 152 15.77 1.09 -3.03
N LEU A 153 15.36 2.33 -2.79
CA LEU A 153 14.03 2.60 -2.24
C LEU A 153 13.02 2.69 -3.37
N ALA A 154 11.85 2.14 -3.12
CA ALA A 154 10.66 2.32 -3.95
C ALA A 154 9.43 2.44 -3.07
N PHE A 155 8.37 3.03 -3.62
CA PHE A 155 7.12 3.24 -2.92
C PHE A 155 5.96 2.84 -3.80
N THR A 156 4.91 2.33 -3.17
CA THR A 156 3.67 1.97 -3.86
C THR A 156 2.94 3.20 -4.38
N ASP A 157 3.03 4.32 -3.67
CA ASP A 157 2.36 5.57 -4.02
C ASP A 157 3.04 6.80 -3.40
N LEU A 158 2.48 7.99 -3.68
CA LEU A 158 3.01 9.25 -3.16
C LEU A 158 2.75 9.45 -1.66
N GLU A 159 1.78 8.77 -1.08
CA GLU A 159 1.54 8.81 0.37
C GLU A 159 2.69 8.15 1.12
N GLU A 160 3.08 6.92 0.74
CA GLU A 160 4.22 6.23 1.34
C GLU A 160 5.54 6.97 1.10
N TYR A 161 5.71 7.53 -0.10
CA TYR A 161 6.84 8.39 -0.41
C TYR A 161 6.86 9.63 0.51
N GLY A 162 5.73 10.28 0.74
CA GLY A 162 5.60 11.46 1.62
C GLY A 162 5.94 11.14 3.07
N LYS A 163 5.53 9.98 3.60
CA LYS A 163 5.90 9.52 4.95
C LYS A 163 7.43 9.42 5.11
N TRP A 164 8.11 8.88 4.12
CA TRP A 164 9.56 8.75 4.11
C TRP A 164 10.27 10.10 3.92
N ASN A 165 9.77 10.93 3.00
CA ASN A 165 10.38 12.22 2.64
C ASN A 165 9.82 13.40 3.47
N ALA A 166 9.31 13.14 4.67
CA ALA A 166 8.68 14.16 5.53
C ALA A 166 9.60 15.36 5.81
N ALA A 167 10.92 15.14 5.90
CA ALA A 167 11.93 16.20 6.07
C ALA A 167 12.25 16.96 4.78
N ASN A 168 11.67 16.59 3.65
CA ASN A 168 11.88 17.19 2.32
C ASN A 168 13.39 17.38 1.98
N GLU A 169 14.14 16.31 2.05
CA GLU A 169 15.60 16.32 1.87
C GLU A 169 16.06 16.52 0.41
N GLY A 170 15.26 17.13 -0.43
CA GLY A 170 15.59 17.42 -1.84
C GLY A 170 15.53 16.18 -2.75
N TRP A 171 14.79 15.15 -2.35
CA TRP A 171 14.43 14.03 -3.20
C TRP A 171 13.17 14.36 -4.01
N ALA A 172 13.14 13.98 -5.29
CA ALA A 172 11.99 14.11 -6.16
C ALA A 172 11.37 12.74 -6.44
N PRO A 173 10.04 12.59 -6.46
CA PRO A 173 9.39 11.34 -6.83
C PRO A 173 9.45 11.13 -8.34
N LEU A 174 10.05 10.02 -8.77
CA LEU A 174 10.04 9.59 -10.16
C LEU A 174 9.09 8.39 -10.30
N GLU A 175 8.04 8.57 -11.10
CA GLU A 175 7.16 7.45 -11.43
C GLU A 175 7.81 6.56 -12.48
N VAL A 176 7.92 5.28 -12.20
CA VAL A 176 8.52 4.28 -13.10
C VAL A 176 7.59 3.09 -13.30
N ARG A 177 7.58 2.53 -14.50
CA ARG A 177 6.96 1.24 -14.78
C ARG A 177 7.94 0.10 -14.44
N VAL A 178 7.47 -1.13 -14.50
CA VAL A 178 8.25 -2.31 -14.12
C VAL A 178 9.59 -2.42 -14.86
N ASP A 179 9.65 -2.02 -16.12
CA ASP A 179 10.90 -2.06 -16.91
C ASP A 179 11.93 -1.04 -16.43
N GLY A 180 11.48 0.15 -16.00
CA GLY A 180 12.32 1.14 -15.33
C GLY A 180 12.80 0.62 -13.97
N LEU A 181 11.89 0.08 -13.16
CA LEU A 181 12.21 -0.54 -11.87
C LEU A 181 13.25 -1.65 -12.05
N TYR A 182 13.06 -2.55 -13.03
CA TYR A 182 14.00 -3.63 -13.31
C TYR A 182 15.39 -3.12 -13.70
N ARG A 183 15.47 -2.08 -14.55
CA ARG A 183 16.77 -1.48 -14.96
C ARG A 183 17.52 -0.91 -13.77
N ILE A 184 16.85 -0.21 -12.86
CA ILE A 184 17.43 0.37 -11.64
C ILE A 184 17.87 -0.75 -10.68
N GLY A 185 16.95 -1.66 -10.35
CA GLY A 185 17.11 -2.64 -9.27
C GLY A 185 17.78 -3.97 -9.63
N ARG A 186 18.13 -4.19 -10.90
CA ARG A 186 18.62 -5.51 -11.39
C ARG A 186 19.84 -6.09 -10.67
N LYS A 187 20.63 -5.26 -10.02
CA LYS A 187 21.83 -5.69 -9.27
C LYS A 187 21.52 -6.00 -7.80
N HIS A 188 20.68 -5.19 -7.17
CA HIS A 188 20.47 -5.20 -5.72
C HIS A 188 19.04 -5.50 -5.30
N GLY A 189 18.03 -5.02 -6.02
CA GLY A 189 16.63 -5.09 -5.66
C GLY A 189 16.13 -3.81 -4.97
N PHE A 190 14.91 -3.89 -4.40
CA PHE A 190 14.25 -2.74 -3.76
C PHE A 190 13.75 -3.08 -2.36
N LEU A 191 13.82 -2.09 -1.48
CA LEU A 191 12.99 -2.01 -0.28
C LEU A 191 11.77 -1.15 -0.63
N LEU A 192 10.62 -1.79 -0.72
CA LEU A 192 9.33 -1.15 -1.00
C LEU A 192 8.69 -0.71 0.31
N ASP A 193 8.21 0.53 0.36
CA ASP A 193 7.53 1.16 1.50
C ASP A 193 8.28 1.02 2.83
N PRO A 194 9.45 1.64 2.99
CA PRO A 194 10.28 1.49 4.20
C PRO A 194 9.59 1.96 5.49
N CYS A 195 8.62 2.86 5.40
CA CYS A 195 7.83 3.33 6.55
C CYS A 195 6.55 2.52 6.78
N GLY A 196 6.14 1.69 5.81
CA GLY A 196 4.93 0.86 5.85
C GLY A 196 5.24 -0.63 5.71
N ALA A 197 4.92 -1.21 4.57
CA ALA A 197 4.98 -2.65 4.31
C ALA A 197 6.37 -3.30 4.41
N ARG A 198 7.44 -2.54 4.23
CA ARG A 198 8.85 -2.97 4.31
C ARG A 198 9.17 -4.22 3.49
N LEU A 199 8.59 -4.30 2.29
CA LEU A 199 8.76 -5.47 1.44
C LEU A 199 10.08 -5.43 0.67
N LEU A 200 10.92 -6.45 0.88
CA LEU A 200 12.14 -6.63 0.09
C LEU A 200 11.81 -7.31 -1.23
N ILE A 201 11.91 -6.57 -2.33
CA ILE A 201 11.76 -7.09 -3.68
C ILE A 201 13.14 -7.49 -4.19
N SER A 202 13.45 -8.77 -4.05
CA SER A 202 14.74 -9.32 -4.49
C SER A 202 14.89 -9.32 -6.02
N LYS A 203 16.11 -9.52 -6.48
CA LYS A 203 16.42 -9.70 -7.91
C LYS A 203 15.60 -10.83 -8.56
N GLY A 204 15.32 -11.90 -7.81
CA GLY A 204 14.48 -13.02 -8.28
C GLY A 204 13.03 -12.59 -8.46
N MET A 205 12.49 -11.83 -7.52
CA MET A 205 11.14 -11.27 -7.59
C MET A 205 11.00 -10.27 -8.74
N LEU A 206 11.99 -9.38 -8.94
CA LEU A 206 12.00 -8.48 -10.10
C LEU A 206 11.95 -9.21 -11.44
N ARG A 207 12.69 -10.33 -11.56
CA ARG A 207 12.61 -11.18 -12.75
C ARG A 207 11.22 -11.77 -12.96
N LYS A 208 10.53 -12.15 -11.88
CA LYS A 208 9.18 -12.69 -11.95
C LYS A 208 8.17 -11.63 -12.37
N ILE A 209 8.29 -10.42 -11.83
CA ILE A 209 7.48 -9.26 -12.26
C ILE A 209 7.67 -9.01 -13.76
N MET A 210 8.91 -9.03 -14.24
CA MET A 210 9.19 -8.85 -15.68
C MET A 210 8.64 -9.97 -16.56
N LYS A 211 8.65 -11.22 -16.09
CA LYS A 211 8.04 -12.35 -16.84
C LYS A 211 6.54 -12.20 -16.98
N GLY A 212 5.83 -11.79 -15.93
CA GLY A 212 4.40 -11.52 -16.00
C GLY A 212 4.03 -10.54 -17.12
N ARG A 213 4.89 -9.52 -17.37
CA ARG A 213 4.69 -8.62 -18.52
C ARG A 213 4.82 -9.32 -19.88
N VAL A 214 5.81 -10.19 -20.05
CA VAL A 214 6.07 -10.87 -21.34
C VAL A 214 4.94 -11.82 -21.68
N GLU A 215 4.33 -12.47 -20.69
CA GLU A 215 3.20 -13.38 -20.85
C GLU A 215 1.90 -12.66 -21.23
N GLU A 216 1.78 -11.35 -20.92
CA GLU A 216 0.62 -10.52 -21.33
C GLU A 216 0.75 -9.96 -22.76
N ASP A 217 1.99 -9.63 -23.15
CA ASP A 217 2.29 -9.03 -24.46
C ASP A 217 2.36 -10.12 -25.58
N ALA A 218 2.23 -11.41 -25.23
CA ALA A 218 2.29 -12.57 -26.11
C ALA A 218 0.88 -13.10 -26.46
#